data_edfe8ea23b88596671f94810f7fadd38
#
_entry.id   edfe8ea23b88596671f94810f7fadd38
#
_cell.length_a   1.000
_cell.length_b   1.000
_cell.length_c   1.000
_cell.angle_alpha   90.00
_cell.angle_beta   90.00
_cell.angle_gamma   90.00
#
_symmetry.space_group_name_H-M   'P 1'
#
loop_
_entity.id
_entity.type
_entity.pdbx_description
1 polymer ?
#
loop_
_entity_poly.entity_id
_entity_poly.type
_entity_poly.pdbx_seq_one_letter_code
_entity_poly.pdbx_strand_id
1 'polypeptide(L)'
;MLFSRLSIQWKITLLAGLCLLAIVTLLVGASQYQSSRSAGLVREASYGMLEESAKLRLQARGELQAIRIQRYFMDAYQYGKGFSRQILFLREQAEQRFLDAFDLREDLTRQVRTSLEANPALLGLYLVFEPNALDGKDELFADQAELGSNDAGRFSLYWAQPTPGTLESESMPEEMLADATPGANGVPYNAWYTCPRDTRQACVLEPYYDEVGGQQTLMTSIAFPLELDGKVIGVMGVDISLASLQQISQEANRELYDGQGHISIFSPAALLAGHSRDGALLSQAVDKAYGEHAGELRSLIQAGSAAELDHGEMLRVLSPFQPIPEAKPWSVLVEVPEQVLLARAIELGQQLDQRRAGDSLQALLLGLLAVLAGLLLMWLTARGVTRPILGVAAMLKDIASGEGDLTRRLHYAKQDELGELAGWFNRFLDKLQPIIADVKSSVLDARGTADQSAAIASQTSAGMQQQYREVDQVATAFQEMSATAQDVAHNAA
;
A
#
# COMPACT_ATOMS: atom_id res chain seq x y z
N MET A 1 -32.94 -32.67 51.73
CA MET A 1 -32.71 -33.80 52.64
C MET A 1 -31.34 -34.52 52.53
N LEU A 2 -30.58 -34.36 51.49
CA LEU A 2 -29.23 -34.97 51.38
C LEU A 2 -28.17 -34.30 52.29
N PHE A 3 -28.25 -33.00 52.53
CA PHE A 3 -27.30 -32.25 53.39
C PHE A 3 -27.33 -32.62 54.88
N SER A 4 -28.46 -33.15 55.40
CA SER A 4 -28.59 -33.49 56.80
C SER A 4 -27.81 -34.77 57.18
N ARG A 5 -27.51 -35.66 56.24
CA ARG A 5 -26.82 -36.94 56.48
C ARG A 5 -25.29 -36.88 56.30
N LEU A 6 -24.73 -35.75 55.82
CA LEU A 6 -23.31 -35.63 55.62
C LEU A 6 -22.61 -35.30 56.98
N SER A 7 -21.40 -35.85 57.17
CA SER A 7 -20.57 -35.51 58.33
C SER A 7 -20.21 -34.00 58.26
N ILE A 8 -19.94 -33.43 59.43
CA ILE A 8 -19.51 -32.01 59.58
C ILE A 8 -18.32 -31.70 58.69
N GLN A 9 -17.39 -32.64 58.57
CA GLN A 9 -16.24 -32.52 57.65
C GLN A 9 -16.68 -32.28 56.20
N TRP A 10 -17.61 -33.11 55.68
CA TRP A 10 -18.07 -32.97 54.31
C TRP A 10 -18.92 -31.70 54.08
N LYS A 11 -19.71 -31.29 55.10
CA LYS A 11 -20.48 -30.04 55.02
C LYS A 11 -19.59 -28.83 54.89
N ILE A 12 -18.50 -28.74 55.70
CA ILE A 12 -17.55 -27.64 55.69
C ILE A 12 -16.79 -27.66 54.33
N THR A 13 -16.27 -28.82 53.90
CA THR A 13 -15.52 -28.92 52.66
C THR A 13 -16.35 -28.57 51.45
N LEU A 14 -17.60 -29.04 51.38
CA LEU A 14 -18.50 -28.75 50.27
C LEU A 14 -18.91 -27.28 50.22
N LEU A 15 -19.28 -26.67 51.35
CA LEU A 15 -19.72 -25.27 51.38
C LEU A 15 -18.59 -24.32 51.03
N ALA A 16 -17.45 -24.52 51.65
CA ALA A 16 -16.27 -23.71 51.40
C ALA A 16 -15.66 -23.95 49.99
N GLY A 17 -15.73 -25.21 49.51
CA GLY A 17 -15.35 -25.55 48.13
C GLY A 17 -16.25 -24.92 47.08
N LEU A 18 -17.56 -24.83 47.36
CA LEU A 18 -18.52 -24.18 46.47
C LEU A 18 -18.31 -22.68 46.38
N CYS A 19 -17.99 -22.02 47.56
CA CYS A 19 -17.60 -20.62 47.61
C CYS A 19 -16.31 -20.36 46.83
N LEU A 20 -15.28 -21.20 47.04
CA LEU A 20 -14.01 -21.09 46.32
C LEU A 20 -14.20 -21.24 44.80
N LEU A 21 -14.98 -22.22 44.39
CA LEU A 21 -15.29 -22.48 42.99
C LEU A 21 -16.05 -21.30 42.37
N ALA A 22 -17.02 -20.72 43.09
CA ALA A 22 -17.74 -19.53 42.63
C ALA A 22 -16.82 -18.33 42.47
N ILE A 23 -15.92 -18.08 43.44
CA ILE A 23 -14.96 -16.95 43.39
C ILE A 23 -13.99 -17.15 42.21
N VAL A 24 -13.39 -18.32 42.08
CA VAL A 24 -12.44 -18.61 40.98
C VAL A 24 -13.13 -18.52 39.61
N THR A 25 -14.34 -19.05 39.49
CA THR A 25 -15.12 -18.95 38.23
C THR A 25 -15.43 -17.51 37.88
N LEU A 26 -15.79 -16.69 38.86
CA LEU A 26 -16.09 -15.27 38.68
C LEU A 26 -14.83 -14.47 38.31
N LEU A 27 -13.69 -14.74 38.95
CA LEU A 27 -12.42 -14.10 38.64
C LEU A 27 -11.89 -14.49 37.25
N VAL A 28 -11.91 -15.77 36.91
CA VAL A 28 -11.51 -16.26 35.57
C VAL A 28 -12.46 -15.71 34.51
N GLY A 29 -13.78 -15.73 34.77
CA GLY A 29 -14.78 -15.17 33.85
C GLY A 29 -14.60 -13.67 33.63
N ALA A 30 -14.37 -12.90 34.69
CA ALA A 30 -14.12 -11.46 34.62
C ALA A 30 -12.81 -11.16 33.86
N SER A 31 -11.74 -11.92 34.13
CA SER A 31 -10.45 -11.80 33.42
C SER A 31 -10.61 -12.11 31.94
N GLN A 32 -11.31 -13.16 31.58
CA GLN A 32 -11.62 -13.54 30.19
C GLN A 32 -12.45 -12.47 29.48
N TYR A 33 -13.49 -11.95 30.14
CA TYR A 33 -14.32 -10.88 29.60
C TYR A 33 -13.50 -9.60 29.34
N GLN A 34 -12.72 -9.19 30.30
CA GLN A 34 -11.86 -7.98 30.20
C GLN A 34 -10.79 -8.14 29.11
N SER A 35 -10.12 -9.30 29.05
CA SER A 35 -9.16 -9.63 28.01
C SER A 35 -9.82 -9.62 26.61
N SER A 36 -11.04 -10.16 26.48
CA SER A 36 -11.75 -10.16 25.21
C SER A 36 -12.14 -8.76 24.73
N ARG A 37 -12.56 -7.90 25.65
CA ARG A 37 -12.93 -6.51 25.34
C ARG A 37 -11.72 -5.67 24.96
N SER A 38 -10.63 -5.79 25.71
CA SER A 38 -9.38 -5.09 25.40
C SER A 38 -8.79 -5.55 24.06
N ALA A 39 -8.79 -6.85 23.77
CA ALA A 39 -8.33 -7.38 22.49
C ALA A 39 -9.20 -6.92 21.31
N GLY A 40 -10.51 -6.79 21.51
CA GLY A 40 -11.42 -6.22 20.49
C GLY A 40 -11.08 -4.78 20.15
N LEU A 41 -10.89 -3.93 21.16
CA LEU A 41 -10.53 -2.52 20.97
C LEU A 41 -9.15 -2.35 20.31
N VAL A 42 -8.16 -3.12 20.76
CA VAL A 42 -6.82 -3.10 20.17
C VAL A 42 -6.86 -3.58 18.71
N ARG A 43 -7.63 -4.62 18.42
CA ARG A 43 -7.78 -5.12 17.07
C ARG A 43 -8.41 -4.07 16.15
N GLU A 44 -9.51 -3.46 16.55
CA GLU A 44 -10.21 -2.44 15.75
C GLU A 44 -9.33 -1.21 15.51
N ALA A 45 -8.69 -0.68 16.56
CA ALA A 45 -7.77 0.44 16.45
C ALA A 45 -6.53 0.10 15.59
N SER A 46 -5.96 -1.10 15.76
CA SER A 46 -4.81 -1.54 14.98
C SER A 46 -5.16 -1.74 13.50
N TYR A 47 -6.33 -2.31 13.24
CA TYR A 47 -6.79 -2.54 11.87
C TYR A 47 -7.00 -1.20 11.14
N GLY A 48 -7.69 -0.25 11.76
CA GLY A 48 -7.90 1.09 11.18
C GLY A 48 -6.59 1.84 10.91
N MET A 49 -5.65 1.82 11.87
CA MET A 49 -4.33 2.46 11.67
C MET A 49 -3.50 1.79 10.57
N LEU A 50 -3.54 0.46 10.46
CA LEU A 50 -2.81 -0.28 9.43
C LEU A 50 -3.44 -0.05 8.06
N GLU A 51 -4.75 0.00 7.97
CA GLU A 51 -5.48 0.33 6.75
C GLU A 51 -5.13 1.74 6.26
N GLU A 52 -5.24 2.75 7.13
CA GLU A 52 -4.88 4.13 6.80
C GLU A 52 -3.40 4.25 6.38
N SER A 53 -2.49 3.61 7.13
CA SER A 53 -1.07 3.57 6.76
C SER A 53 -0.83 2.89 5.41
N ALA A 54 -1.59 1.85 5.10
CA ALA A 54 -1.48 1.12 3.84
C ALA A 54 -2.00 1.97 2.67
N LYS A 55 -3.10 2.69 2.85
CA LYS A 55 -3.65 3.65 1.87
C LYS A 55 -2.66 4.78 1.57
N LEU A 56 -2.09 5.40 2.61
CA LEU A 56 -1.06 6.43 2.44
C LEU A 56 0.18 5.91 1.70
N ARG A 57 0.61 4.69 1.98
CA ARG A 57 1.72 4.07 1.25
C ARG A 57 1.38 3.81 -0.21
N LEU A 58 0.16 3.37 -0.50
CA LEU A 58 -0.27 3.15 -1.87
C LEU A 58 -0.35 4.47 -2.64
N GLN A 59 -0.85 5.53 -2.01
CA GLN A 59 -0.84 6.87 -2.58
C GLN A 59 0.58 7.34 -2.89
N ALA A 60 1.51 7.25 -1.94
CA ALA A 60 2.92 7.60 -2.17
C ALA A 60 3.56 6.75 -3.28
N ARG A 61 3.17 5.49 -3.42
CA ARG A 61 3.61 4.63 -4.54
C ARG A 61 3.03 5.09 -5.87
N GLY A 62 1.75 5.47 -5.91
CA GLY A 62 1.11 6.05 -7.10
C GLY A 62 1.82 7.32 -7.57
N GLU A 63 2.07 8.25 -6.65
CA GLU A 63 2.80 9.49 -6.94
C GLU A 63 4.23 9.21 -7.44
N LEU A 64 4.94 8.25 -6.84
CA LEU A 64 6.27 7.85 -7.28
C LEU A 64 6.25 7.30 -8.72
N GLN A 65 5.27 6.48 -9.07
CA GLN A 65 5.14 5.96 -10.43
C GLN A 65 4.77 7.08 -11.41
N ALA A 66 3.90 8.00 -11.04
CA ALA A 66 3.58 9.17 -11.84
C ALA A 66 4.83 10.01 -12.14
N ILE A 67 5.67 10.27 -11.14
CA ILE A 67 6.94 10.99 -11.30
C ILE A 67 7.92 10.21 -12.21
N ARG A 68 8.00 8.87 -12.08
CA ARG A 68 8.88 8.04 -12.91
C ARG A 68 8.48 8.11 -14.39
N ILE A 69 7.17 8.03 -14.67
CA ILE A 69 6.64 8.13 -16.03
C ILE A 69 6.78 9.57 -16.55
N GLN A 70 6.49 10.56 -15.74
CA GLN A 70 6.72 11.96 -16.08
C GLN A 70 8.18 12.19 -16.50
N ARG A 71 9.14 11.65 -15.76
CA ARG A 71 10.56 11.77 -16.11
C ARG A 71 10.86 11.21 -17.49
N TYR A 72 10.28 10.07 -17.83
CA TYR A 72 10.45 9.46 -19.16
C TYR A 72 10.00 10.41 -20.29
N PHE A 73 8.82 11.03 -20.14
CA PHE A 73 8.36 12.05 -21.08
C PHE A 73 9.24 13.32 -21.06
N MET A 74 9.66 13.74 -19.89
CA MET A 74 10.50 14.93 -19.74
C MET A 74 11.89 14.74 -20.37
N ASP A 75 12.47 13.56 -20.30
CA ASP A 75 13.74 13.24 -20.92
C ASP A 75 13.62 13.35 -22.45
N ALA A 76 12.56 12.77 -23.04
CA ALA A 76 12.25 12.90 -24.48
C ALA A 76 11.94 14.35 -24.86
N TYR A 77 11.21 15.09 -24.02
CA TYR A 77 10.93 16.52 -24.23
C TYR A 77 12.21 17.38 -24.22
N GLN A 78 13.08 17.19 -23.25
CA GLN A 78 14.34 17.96 -23.19
C GLN A 78 15.23 17.66 -24.38
N TYR A 79 15.29 16.39 -24.77
CA TYR A 79 16.00 15.99 -25.97
C TYR A 79 15.41 16.67 -27.20
N GLY A 80 14.11 16.55 -27.45
CA GLY A 80 13.45 17.14 -28.62
C GLY A 80 13.58 18.66 -28.67
N LYS A 81 13.43 19.33 -27.53
CA LYS A 81 13.62 20.79 -27.43
C LYS A 81 15.05 21.22 -27.75
N GLY A 82 16.06 20.45 -27.29
CA GLY A 82 17.46 20.68 -27.62
C GLY A 82 17.72 20.47 -29.10
N PHE A 83 17.19 19.39 -29.65
CA PHE A 83 17.33 19.04 -31.07
C PHE A 83 16.63 20.06 -31.98
N SER A 84 15.44 20.53 -31.64
CA SER A 84 14.74 21.61 -32.39
C SER A 84 15.60 22.86 -32.54
N ARG A 85 16.26 23.28 -31.42
CA ARG A 85 17.19 24.43 -31.44
C ARG A 85 18.40 24.16 -32.33
N GLN A 86 18.93 22.96 -32.30
CA GLN A 86 20.05 22.55 -33.15
C GLN A 86 19.68 22.60 -34.63
N ILE A 87 18.50 22.15 -35.00
CA ILE A 87 18.00 22.21 -36.39
C ILE A 87 17.87 23.66 -36.86
N LEU A 88 17.26 24.54 -36.04
CA LEU A 88 17.16 25.97 -36.34
C LEU A 88 18.55 26.63 -36.51
N PHE A 89 19.49 26.31 -35.63
CA PHE A 89 20.87 26.79 -35.73
C PHE A 89 21.57 26.33 -36.99
N LEU A 90 21.41 25.04 -37.38
CA LEU A 90 21.99 24.52 -38.64
C LEU A 90 21.42 25.24 -39.84
N ARG A 91 20.10 25.45 -39.88
CA ARG A 91 19.43 26.20 -40.94
C ARG A 91 19.96 27.65 -41.05
N GLU A 92 20.05 28.35 -39.90
CA GLU A 92 20.61 29.73 -39.84
C GLU A 92 22.06 29.79 -40.30
N GLN A 93 22.88 28.82 -39.90
CA GLN A 93 24.28 28.70 -40.30
C GLN A 93 24.40 28.45 -41.83
N ALA A 94 23.54 27.64 -42.39
CA ALA A 94 23.49 27.36 -43.80
C ALA A 94 23.16 28.64 -44.60
N GLU A 95 22.19 29.42 -44.16
CA GLU A 95 21.80 30.69 -44.76
C GLU A 95 22.95 31.71 -44.71
N GLN A 96 23.60 31.88 -43.56
CA GLN A 96 24.72 32.81 -43.37
C GLN A 96 25.95 32.44 -44.17
N ARG A 97 26.19 31.14 -44.42
CA ARG A 97 27.35 30.63 -45.18
C ARG A 97 27.05 30.41 -46.65
N PHE A 98 25.82 30.69 -47.11
CA PHE A 98 25.40 30.44 -48.46
C PHE A 98 25.59 28.97 -48.87
N LEU A 99 25.30 28.03 -47.92
CA LEU A 99 25.42 26.62 -48.21
C LEU A 99 24.44 26.22 -49.33
N ASP A 100 24.83 25.29 -50.20
CA ASP A 100 23.93 24.78 -51.20
C ASP A 100 22.75 24.02 -50.54
N ALA A 101 21.56 24.10 -51.14
CA ALA A 101 20.36 23.44 -50.63
C ALA A 101 20.50 21.91 -50.60
N PHE A 102 21.25 21.33 -51.51
CA PHE A 102 21.55 19.89 -51.51
C PHE A 102 22.34 19.50 -50.24
N ASP A 103 23.46 20.24 -49.99
CA ASP A 103 24.30 19.99 -48.84
C ASP A 103 23.55 20.18 -47.52
N LEU A 104 22.70 21.22 -47.43
CA LEU A 104 21.85 21.45 -46.22
C LEU A 104 20.89 20.27 -45.98
N ARG A 105 20.19 19.77 -47.00
CA ARG A 105 19.26 18.64 -46.85
C ARG A 105 19.98 17.34 -46.51
N GLU A 106 21.15 17.07 -47.11
CA GLU A 106 22.01 15.96 -46.77
C GLU A 106 22.48 16.03 -45.28
N ASP A 107 22.95 17.22 -44.86
CA ASP A 107 23.39 17.43 -43.50
C ASP A 107 22.25 17.25 -42.48
N LEU A 108 21.05 17.77 -42.75
CA LEU A 108 19.88 17.57 -41.89
C LEU A 108 19.46 16.10 -41.84
N THR A 109 19.41 15.42 -42.95
CA THR A 109 19.07 13.98 -43.01
C THR A 109 20.06 13.15 -42.18
N ARG A 110 21.36 13.42 -42.34
CA ARG A 110 22.41 12.78 -41.57
C ARG A 110 22.30 13.12 -40.08
N GLN A 111 21.94 14.38 -39.73
CA GLN A 111 21.79 14.82 -38.36
C GLN A 111 20.63 14.14 -37.64
N VAL A 112 19.46 14.01 -38.30
CA VAL A 112 18.29 13.27 -37.74
C VAL A 112 18.66 11.81 -37.50
N ARG A 113 19.27 11.16 -38.49
CA ARG A 113 19.72 9.77 -38.39
C ARG A 113 20.66 9.55 -37.19
N THR A 114 21.77 10.32 -37.13
CA THR A 114 22.78 10.12 -36.07
C THR A 114 22.25 10.45 -34.69
N SER A 115 21.30 11.39 -34.63
CA SER A 115 20.63 11.76 -33.38
C SER A 115 19.72 10.64 -32.88
N LEU A 116 19.00 9.96 -33.77
CA LEU A 116 18.18 8.81 -33.39
C LEU A 116 19.07 7.62 -32.99
N GLU A 117 20.11 7.34 -33.77
CA GLU A 117 21.06 6.25 -33.51
C GLU A 117 21.70 6.38 -32.09
N ALA A 118 21.98 7.62 -31.67
CA ALA A 118 22.52 7.91 -30.34
C ALA A 118 21.48 7.74 -29.20
N ASN A 119 20.19 7.58 -29.51
CA ASN A 119 19.11 7.52 -28.54
C ASN A 119 18.21 6.30 -28.74
N PRO A 120 18.67 5.11 -28.37
CA PRO A 120 17.95 3.86 -28.60
C PRO A 120 16.63 3.70 -27.83
N ALA A 121 16.33 4.63 -26.91
CA ALA A 121 15.05 4.68 -26.18
C ALA A 121 13.92 5.33 -26.98
N LEU A 122 14.25 6.05 -28.05
CA LEU A 122 13.27 6.70 -28.92
C LEU A 122 12.84 5.74 -30.05
N LEU A 123 11.58 5.78 -30.42
CA LEU A 123 11.07 5.03 -31.57
C LEU A 123 11.41 5.71 -32.89
N GLY A 124 11.27 7.04 -32.93
CA GLY A 124 11.50 7.81 -34.14
C GLY A 124 11.75 9.29 -33.88
N LEU A 125 12.26 9.93 -34.95
CA LEU A 125 12.41 11.38 -35.06
C LEU A 125 11.88 11.82 -36.42
N TYR A 126 11.00 12.81 -36.42
CA TYR A 126 10.57 13.44 -37.68
C TYR A 126 10.88 14.92 -37.71
N LEU A 127 11.05 15.41 -38.92
CA LEU A 127 11.35 16.80 -39.22
C LEU A 127 10.64 17.25 -40.48
N VAL A 128 9.70 18.15 -40.37
CA VAL A 128 8.88 18.66 -41.46
C VAL A 128 8.98 20.17 -41.48
N PHE A 129 9.43 20.74 -42.60
CA PHE A 129 9.37 22.18 -42.80
C PHE A 129 8.07 22.59 -43.51
N GLU A 130 7.60 23.80 -43.28
CA GLU A 130 6.52 24.38 -44.08
C GLU A 130 6.98 24.56 -45.55
N PRO A 131 6.05 24.62 -46.52
CA PRO A 131 6.42 24.74 -47.93
C PRO A 131 7.42 25.88 -48.20
N ASN A 132 8.53 25.56 -48.83
CA ASN A 132 9.66 26.47 -49.08
C ASN A 132 10.30 27.13 -47.87
N ALA A 133 10.02 26.67 -46.64
CA ALA A 133 10.50 27.31 -45.43
C ALA A 133 11.94 26.90 -45.04
N LEU A 134 12.45 25.79 -45.54
CA LEU A 134 13.82 25.36 -45.26
C LEU A 134 14.83 26.21 -46.05
N ASP A 135 14.74 26.23 -47.37
CA ASP A 135 15.75 26.80 -48.30
C ASP A 135 15.12 27.53 -49.51
N GLY A 136 13.79 27.58 -49.61
CA GLY A 136 13.08 28.24 -50.71
C GLY A 136 13.13 27.49 -52.02
N LYS A 137 13.53 26.22 -52.08
CA LYS A 137 13.85 25.46 -53.31
C LYS A 137 13.15 24.11 -53.39
N ASP A 138 11.99 23.92 -52.75
CA ASP A 138 11.29 22.64 -52.72
C ASP A 138 11.09 22.05 -54.11
N GLU A 139 10.72 22.87 -55.11
CA GLU A 139 10.50 22.43 -56.50
C GLU A 139 11.68 21.67 -57.13
N LEU A 140 12.92 21.89 -56.66
CA LEU A 140 14.11 21.22 -57.14
C LEU A 140 14.33 19.82 -56.55
N PHE A 141 13.59 19.49 -55.51
CA PHE A 141 13.81 18.29 -54.70
C PHE A 141 12.61 17.34 -54.67
N ALA A 142 11.64 17.52 -55.60
CA ALA A 142 10.50 16.60 -55.71
C ALA A 142 10.94 15.15 -55.82
N ASP A 143 10.34 14.24 -55.03
CA ASP A 143 10.62 12.80 -55.03
C ASP A 143 12.06 12.41 -54.63
N GLN A 144 12.83 13.30 -53.97
CA GLN A 144 14.20 12.99 -53.51
C GLN A 144 14.20 12.53 -52.07
N ALA A 145 13.67 11.35 -51.79
CA ALA A 145 13.53 10.79 -50.43
C ALA A 145 14.85 10.62 -49.71
N GLU A 146 15.95 10.34 -50.41
CA GLU A 146 17.30 10.26 -49.83
C GLU A 146 17.81 11.60 -49.25
N LEU A 147 17.26 12.73 -49.74
CA LEU A 147 17.50 14.06 -49.18
C LEU A 147 16.39 14.54 -48.22
N GLY A 148 15.55 13.62 -47.76
CA GLY A 148 14.44 13.90 -46.84
C GLY A 148 13.31 14.69 -47.46
N SER A 149 13.17 14.66 -48.80
CA SER A 149 12.19 15.45 -49.54
C SER A 149 11.05 14.58 -50.06
N ASN A 150 9.83 15.06 -49.92
CA ASN A 150 8.63 14.34 -50.33
C ASN A 150 8.27 14.54 -51.84
N ASP A 151 7.09 14.07 -52.22
CA ASP A 151 6.52 14.18 -53.56
C ASP A 151 6.41 15.62 -54.09
N ALA A 152 6.20 16.61 -53.19
CA ALA A 152 6.20 18.01 -53.55
C ALA A 152 7.60 18.70 -53.41
N GLY A 153 8.61 17.94 -52.99
CA GLY A 153 9.98 18.45 -52.73
C GLY A 153 10.15 19.12 -51.38
N ARG A 154 9.11 19.17 -50.60
CA ARG A 154 9.12 19.68 -49.23
C ARG A 154 10.00 18.79 -48.36
N PHE A 155 10.83 19.40 -47.50
CA PHE A 155 11.57 18.61 -46.52
C PHE A 155 10.63 18.04 -45.50
N SER A 156 10.43 16.71 -45.53
CA SER A 156 9.46 15.98 -44.70
C SER A 156 10.00 14.58 -44.44
N LEU A 157 10.89 14.50 -43.48
CA LEU A 157 11.70 13.32 -43.18
C LEU A 157 11.26 12.66 -41.88
N TYR A 158 11.15 11.35 -41.90
CA TYR A 158 11.01 10.48 -40.77
C TYR A 158 12.16 9.48 -40.68
N TRP A 159 12.81 9.36 -39.56
CA TRP A 159 13.70 8.27 -39.18
C TRP A 159 13.13 7.50 -38.03
N ALA A 160 13.04 6.19 -38.18
CA ALA A 160 12.54 5.28 -37.17
C ALA A 160 13.56 4.20 -36.80
N GLN A 161 13.44 3.67 -35.58
CA GLN A 161 14.13 2.44 -35.20
C GLN A 161 13.10 1.47 -34.55
N PRO A 162 12.40 0.71 -35.39
CA PRO A 162 11.40 -0.25 -34.93
C PRO A 162 11.99 -1.29 -33.98
N THR A 163 13.26 -1.58 -34.12
CA THR A 163 14.06 -2.35 -33.15
C THR A 163 15.33 -1.58 -32.87
N PRO A 164 15.79 -1.47 -31.58
CA PRO A 164 17.02 -0.75 -31.26
C PRO A 164 18.20 -1.13 -32.18
N GLY A 165 18.77 -0.13 -32.87
CA GLY A 165 19.87 -0.30 -33.82
C GLY A 165 19.48 -0.62 -35.25
N THR A 166 18.21 -0.81 -35.57
CA THR A 166 17.72 -0.96 -36.95
C THR A 166 17.08 0.35 -37.39
N LEU A 167 17.78 1.12 -38.25
CA LEU A 167 17.33 2.44 -38.67
C LEU A 167 16.69 2.35 -40.07
N GLU A 168 15.52 2.94 -40.20
CA GLU A 168 14.76 3.07 -41.46
C GLU A 168 14.33 4.52 -41.62
N SER A 169 14.26 4.98 -42.85
CA SER A 169 13.81 6.34 -43.16
C SER A 169 12.77 6.35 -44.25
N GLU A 170 11.86 7.28 -44.17
CA GLU A 170 10.91 7.59 -45.20
C GLU A 170 10.70 9.12 -45.33
N SER A 171 10.27 9.54 -46.50
CA SER A 171 9.76 10.90 -46.70
C SER A 171 8.24 10.87 -46.59
N MET A 172 7.67 11.71 -45.74
CA MET A 172 6.23 11.76 -45.49
C MET A 172 5.57 12.59 -46.60
N PRO A 173 4.66 11.99 -47.39
CA PRO A 173 4.02 12.65 -48.53
C PRO A 173 3.04 13.75 -48.11
N GLU A 174 2.72 14.69 -49.00
CA GLU A 174 1.74 15.76 -48.75
C GLU A 174 0.35 15.21 -48.37
N GLU A 175 -0.06 14.07 -48.88
CA GLU A 175 -1.31 13.41 -48.51
C GLU A 175 -1.35 13.06 -47.03
N MET A 176 -0.24 12.52 -46.46
CA MET A 176 -0.13 12.20 -45.02
C MET A 176 -0.18 13.48 -44.16
N LEU A 177 0.51 14.55 -44.57
CA LEU A 177 0.50 15.82 -43.88
C LEU A 177 -0.88 16.49 -43.84
N ALA A 178 -1.68 16.24 -44.90
CA ALA A 178 -3.03 16.77 -45.06
C ALA A 178 -4.12 15.87 -44.46
N ASP A 179 -3.80 14.64 -44.06
CA ASP A 179 -4.79 13.67 -43.60
C ASP A 179 -5.38 14.05 -42.21
N ALA A 180 -6.54 14.66 -42.24
CA ALA A 180 -7.30 15.00 -41.05
C ALA A 180 -8.34 13.93 -40.67
N THR A 181 -8.24 12.72 -41.22
CA THR A 181 -9.16 11.62 -40.85
C THR A 181 -9.02 11.30 -39.36
N PRO A 182 -10.11 11.27 -38.60
CA PRO A 182 -10.02 10.91 -37.21
C PRO A 182 -9.57 9.45 -37.04
N GLY A 183 -8.52 9.25 -36.26
CA GLY A 183 -8.09 7.94 -35.82
C GLY A 183 -9.05 7.29 -34.82
N ALA A 184 -8.74 6.07 -34.39
CA ALA A 184 -9.51 5.35 -33.35
C ALA A 184 -9.60 6.13 -32.01
N ASN A 185 -8.67 7.04 -31.77
CA ASN A 185 -8.62 7.96 -30.62
C ASN A 185 -9.50 9.20 -30.79
N GLY A 186 -10.19 9.37 -31.94
CA GLY A 186 -11.02 10.53 -32.25
C GLY A 186 -10.24 11.80 -32.61
N VAL A 187 -8.90 11.73 -32.70
CA VAL A 187 -8.02 12.86 -33.05
C VAL A 187 -7.63 12.74 -34.53
N PRO A 188 -7.51 13.86 -35.28
CA PRO A 188 -7.02 13.84 -36.67
C PRO A 188 -5.66 13.12 -36.75
N TYR A 189 -5.49 12.29 -37.79
CA TYR A 189 -4.24 11.52 -37.97
C TYR A 189 -3.03 12.46 -38.02
N ASN A 190 -3.12 13.59 -38.71
CA ASN A 190 -2.03 14.57 -38.85
C ASN A 190 -1.88 15.49 -37.63
N ALA A 191 -2.48 15.16 -36.47
CA ALA A 191 -2.37 16.00 -35.27
C ALA A 191 -0.92 16.14 -34.78
N TRP A 192 -0.05 15.16 -35.04
CA TRP A 192 1.39 15.20 -34.75
C TRP A 192 2.11 16.36 -35.48
N TYR A 193 1.60 16.79 -36.63
CA TYR A 193 2.10 17.93 -37.38
C TYR A 193 1.31 19.21 -37.11
N THR A 194 -0.02 19.12 -37.08
CA THR A 194 -0.89 20.30 -37.00
C THR A 194 -0.95 20.89 -35.59
N CYS A 195 -0.92 20.07 -34.52
CA CYS A 195 -0.99 20.58 -33.16
C CYS A 195 0.13 21.59 -32.86
N PRO A 196 1.43 21.27 -32.97
CA PRO A 196 2.49 22.22 -32.65
C PRO A 196 2.53 23.39 -33.64
N ARG A 197 2.17 23.18 -34.92
CA ARG A 197 2.12 24.23 -35.92
C ARG A 197 1.07 25.30 -35.55
N ASP A 198 -0.14 24.86 -35.18
CA ASP A 198 -1.30 25.74 -35.01
C ASP A 198 -1.32 26.36 -33.58
N THR A 199 -0.92 25.59 -32.57
CA THR A 199 -0.87 26.06 -31.18
C THR A 199 0.39 26.85 -30.85
N ARG A 200 1.47 26.67 -31.62
CA ARG A 200 2.82 27.22 -31.37
C ARG A 200 3.41 26.77 -30.04
N GLN A 201 2.98 25.62 -29.57
CA GLN A 201 3.44 25.00 -28.32
C GLN A 201 3.82 23.55 -28.58
N ALA A 202 4.65 23.00 -27.68
CA ALA A 202 4.91 21.57 -27.74
C ALA A 202 3.63 20.77 -27.39
N CYS A 203 3.35 19.74 -28.16
CA CYS A 203 2.18 18.89 -27.97
C CYS A 203 2.59 17.46 -27.59
N VAL A 204 1.84 16.83 -26.67
CA VAL A 204 1.87 15.38 -26.45
C VAL A 204 0.63 14.79 -27.07
N LEU A 205 0.79 13.83 -27.97
CA LEU A 205 -0.30 13.23 -28.71
C LEU A 205 -0.98 12.12 -27.91
N GLU A 206 -2.28 11.96 -28.14
CA GLU A 206 -3.00 10.76 -27.69
C GLU A 206 -2.40 9.51 -28.35
N PRO A 207 -2.43 8.32 -27.70
CA PRO A 207 -2.00 7.08 -28.33
C PRO A 207 -2.62 6.86 -29.71
N TYR A 208 -1.81 6.58 -30.73
CA TYR A 208 -2.24 6.33 -32.09
C TYR A 208 -1.41 5.25 -32.76
N TYR A 209 -1.95 4.68 -33.84
CA TYR A 209 -1.22 3.73 -34.71
C TYR A 209 -0.58 4.48 -35.85
N ASP A 210 0.65 4.10 -36.18
CA ASP A 210 1.34 4.52 -37.38
C ASP A 210 2.14 3.35 -37.98
N GLU A 211 2.52 3.46 -39.23
CA GLU A 211 3.33 2.45 -39.90
C GLU A 211 4.81 2.78 -39.71
N VAL A 212 5.54 1.88 -39.06
CA VAL A 212 6.97 1.99 -38.84
C VAL A 212 7.66 0.74 -39.37
N GLY A 213 8.51 0.89 -40.37
CA GLY A 213 9.19 -0.25 -40.95
C GLY A 213 8.25 -1.28 -41.56
N GLY A 214 7.16 -0.86 -42.16
CA GLY A 214 6.13 -1.75 -42.72
C GLY A 214 5.27 -2.47 -41.66
N GLN A 215 5.34 -2.07 -40.40
CA GLN A 215 4.57 -2.66 -39.30
C GLN A 215 3.73 -1.60 -38.58
N GLN A 216 2.46 -1.94 -38.33
CA GLN A 216 1.59 -1.11 -37.50
C GLN A 216 2.13 -1.03 -36.07
N THR A 217 2.58 0.15 -35.69
CA THR A 217 3.21 0.40 -34.39
C THR A 217 2.37 1.38 -33.59
N LEU A 218 2.14 1.06 -32.32
CA LEU A 218 1.40 1.90 -31.41
C LEU A 218 2.35 2.85 -30.67
N MET A 219 2.08 4.16 -30.75
CA MET A 219 2.97 5.19 -30.24
C MET A 219 2.23 6.39 -29.68
N THR A 220 2.97 7.26 -29.04
CA THR A 220 2.63 8.66 -28.76
C THR A 220 3.81 9.53 -29.13
N SER A 221 3.57 10.79 -29.48
CA SER A 221 4.63 11.71 -29.93
C SER A 221 4.66 12.96 -29.06
N ILE A 222 5.87 13.49 -28.88
CA ILE A 222 6.08 14.85 -28.39
C ILE A 222 6.52 15.68 -29.61
N ALA A 223 5.66 16.58 -30.06
CA ALA A 223 5.85 17.40 -31.24
C ALA A 223 6.17 18.85 -30.86
N PHE A 224 7.09 19.49 -31.57
CA PHE A 224 7.62 20.81 -31.28
C PHE A 224 7.45 21.72 -32.49
N PRO A 225 7.01 22.98 -32.32
CA PRO A 225 7.08 23.96 -33.40
C PRO A 225 8.53 24.40 -33.61
N LEU A 226 8.93 24.54 -34.87
CA LEU A 226 10.15 25.22 -35.26
C LEU A 226 9.81 26.66 -35.58
N GLU A 227 10.14 27.57 -34.68
CA GLU A 227 9.82 28.98 -34.82
C GLU A 227 11.05 29.80 -35.22
N LEU A 228 10.87 30.65 -36.22
CA LEU A 228 11.85 31.65 -36.63
C LEU A 228 11.12 32.98 -36.87
N ASP A 229 11.64 34.08 -36.33
CA ASP A 229 11.06 35.42 -36.46
C ASP A 229 9.56 35.51 -36.15
N GLY A 230 9.12 34.74 -35.14
CA GLY A 230 7.72 34.70 -34.72
C GLY A 230 6.79 33.94 -35.66
N LYS A 231 7.31 33.16 -36.60
CA LYS A 231 6.52 32.28 -37.47
C LYS A 231 6.95 30.83 -37.25
N VAL A 232 5.99 29.93 -37.28
CA VAL A 232 6.28 28.49 -37.37
C VAL A 232 6.71 28.18 -38.78
N ILE A 233 7.95 27.74 -38.96
CA ILE A 233 8.55 27.35 -40.22
C ILE A 233 8.62 25.85 -40.42
N GLY A 234 8.24 25.07 -39.44
CA GLY A 234 8.21 23.62 -39.46
C GLY A 234 7.85 23.01 -38.14
N VAL A 235 7.88 21.71 -38.09
CA VAL A 235 7.58 20.89 -36.92
C VAL A 235 8.65 19.80 -36.78
N MET A 236 9.06 19.52 -35.60
CA MET A 236 9.92 18.39 -35.24
C MET A 236 9.24 17.56 -34.19
N GLY A 237 9.37 16.25 -34.24
CA GLY A 237 8.81 15.39 -33.22
C GLY A 237 9.70 14.23 -32.81
N VAL A 238 9.38 13.73 -31.64
CA VAL A 238 10.02 12.57 -30.99
C VAL A 238 8.92 11.54 -30.73
N ASP A 239 9.06 10.35 -31.28
CA ASP A 239 8.11 9.27 -31.11
C ASP A 239 8.55 8.34 -29.98
N ILE A 240 7.56 8.00 -29.15
CA ILE A 240 7.67 7.13 -28.00
C ILE A 240 6.80 5.91 -28.22
N SER A 241 7.41 4.72 -28.24
CA SER A 241 6.66 3.47 -28.35
C SER A 241 5.81 3.21 -27.11
N LEU A 242 4.53 2.86 -27.27
CA LEU A 242 3.72 2.38 -26.17
C LEU A 242 4.24 1.05 -25.58
N ALA A 243 5.00 0.28 -26.33
CA ALA A 243 5.69 -0.91 -25.82
C ALA A 243 6.68 -0.54 -24.69
N SER A 244 7.34 0.63 -24.78
CA SER A 244 8.21 1.14 -23.73
C SER A 244 7.42 1.54 -22.47
N LEU A 245 6.27 2.21 -22.63
CA LEU A 245 5.38 2.54 -21.51
C LEU A 245 4.77 1.28 -20.88
N GLN A 246 4.45 0.29 -21.70
CA GLN A 246 4.01 -1.02 -21.25
C GLN A 246 5.08 -1.72 -20.40
N GLN A 247 6.32 -1.72 -20.85
CA GLN A 247 7.44 -2.28 -20.08
C GLN A 247 7.61 -1.56 -18.74
N ILE A 248 7.57 -0.23 -18.73
CA ILE A 248 7.63 0.57 -17.50
C ILE A 248 6.51 0.18 -16.53
N SER A 249 5.27 0.00 -17.04
CA SER A 249 4.13 -0.44 -16.23
C SER A 249 4.35 -1.83 -15.64
N GLN A 250 4.91 -2.76 -16.41
CA GLN A 250 5.20 -4.13 -15.99
C GLN A 250 6.32 -4.17 -14.94
N GLU A 251 7.38 -3.40 -15.12
CA GLU A 251 8.49 -3.30 -14.18
C GLU A 251 8.02 -2.69 -12.85
N ALA A 252 7.25 -1.61 -12.93
CA ALA A 252 6.67 -0.97 -11.78
C ALA A 252 5.73 -1.90 -11.00
N ASN A 253 4.94 -2.73 -11.71
CA ASN A 253 4.07 -3.72 -11.08
C ASN A 253 4.87 -4.83 -10.39
N ARG A 254 5.98 -5.29 -10.94
CA ARG A 254 6.84 -6.29 -10.27
C ARG A 254 7.38 -5.79 -8.93
N GLU A 255 7.66 -4.49 -8.82
CA GLU A 255 8.09 -3.84 -7.58
C GLU A 255 6.94 -3.58 -6.60
N LEU A 256 5.68 -3.70 -7.06
CA LEU A 256 4.48 -3.42 -6.28
C LEU A 256 3.93 -4.70 -5.68
N TYR A 257 4.15 -4.91 -4.37
CA TYR A 257 3.67 -6.08 -3.63
C TYR A 257 3.98 -7.42 -4.34
N ASP A 258 5.21 -7.58 -4.81
CA ASP A 258 5.69 -8.78 -5.51
C ASP A 258 4.85 -9.12 -6.76
N GLY A 259 4.41 -8.09 -7.49
CA GLY A 259 3.62 -8.24 -8.72
C GLY A 259 2.13 -8.54 -8.50
N GLN A 260 1.64 -8.48 -7.27
CA GLN A 260 0.23 -8.71 -6.95
C GLN A 260 -0.65 -7.49 -7.21
N GLY A 261 -0.04 -6.32 -7.43
CA GLY A 261 -0.73 -5.11 -7.85
C GLY A 261 -1.05 -5.08 -9.34
N HIS A 262 -1.50 -3.91 -9.78
CA HIS A 262 -1.72 -3.58 -11.18
C HIS A 262 -1.45 -2.10 -11.43
N ILE A 263 -0.86 -1.76 -12.58
CA ILE A 263 -0.55 -0.39 -12.96
C ILE A 263 -1.07 -0.14 -14.37
N SER A 264 -1.80 0.96 -14.51
CA SER A 264 -2.27 1.48 -15.81
C SER A 264 -1.85 2.92 -15.99
N ILE A 265 -1.50 3.29 -17.21
CA ILE A 265 -1.19 4.65 -17.64
C ILE A 265 -2.29 5.11 -18.58
N PHE A 266 -2.84 6.28 -18.34
CA PHE A 266 -3.90 6.86 -19.15
C PHE A 266 -3.48 8.19 -19.75
N SER A 267 -3.85 8.39 -21.00
CA SER A 267 -3.84 9.70 -21.65
C SER A 267 -5.02 10.58 -21.20
N PRO A 268 -5.03 11.88 -21.52
CA PRO A 268 -6.13 12.79 -21.21
C PRO A 268 -7.50 12.38 -21.80
N ALA A 269 -7.50 11.67 -22.91
CA ALA A 269 -8.73 11.09 -23.49
C ALA A 269 -9.20 9.80 -22.80
N ALA A 270 -8.53 9.39 -21.71
CA ALA A 270 -8.76 8.15 -21.00
C ALA A 270 -8.49 6.89 -21.84
N LEU A 271 -7.50 6.96 -22.73
CA LEU A 271 -6.98 5.80 -23.47
C LEU A 271 -5.81 5.18 -22.68
N LEU A 272 -5.70 3.87 -22.74
CA LEU A 272 -4.63 3.11 -22.11
C LEU A 272 -3.32 3.26 -22.89
N ALA A 273 -2.31 3.86 -22.29
CA ALA A 273 -0.96 3.99 -22.81
C ALA A 273 0.01 2.95 -22.22
N GLY A 274 -0.36 2.35 -21.09
CA GLY A 274 0.33 1.24 -20.43
C GLY A 274 -0.62 0.45 -19.58
N HIS A 275 -0.48 -0.89 -19.52
CA HIS A 275 -1.34 -1.76 -18.74
C HIS A 275 -0.58 -3.01 -18.31
N SER A 276 -0.17 -3.11 -17.04
CA SER A 276 0.85 -4.06 -16.59
C SER A 276 0.50 -5.55 -16.80
N ARG A 277 -0.77 -5.89 -16.98
CA ARG A 277 -1.24 -7.28 -17.15
C ARG A 277 -1.56 -7.66 -18.60
N ASP A 278 -2.06 -6.72 -19.40
CA ASP A 278 -2.57 -7.03 -20.72
C ASP A 278 -2.21 -5.91 -21.73
N GLY A 279 -1.25 -6.19 -22.59
CA GLY A 279 -0.83 -5.28 -23.66
C GLY A 279 -1.86 -5.13 -24.80
N ALA A 280 -2.82 -6.05 -24.93
CA ALA A 280 -3.88 -5.94 -25.94
C ALA A 280 -4.88 -4.79 -25.66
N LEU A 281 -4.87 -4.26 -24.45
CA LEU A 281 -5.70 -3.13 -24.03
C LEU A 281 -5.08 -1.77 -24.39
N LEU A 282 -3.85 -1.72 -24.87
CA LEU A 282 -3.21 -0.46 -25.25
C LEU A 282 -4.02 0.25 -26.34
N SER A 283 -4.11 1.57 -26.26
CA SER A 283 -4.96 2.44 -27.08
C SER A 283 -6.47 2.20 -26.96
N GLN A 284 -6.90 1.26 -26.14
CA GLN A 284 -8.33 1.09 -25.85
C GLN A 284 -8.81 2.10 -24.81
N ALA A 285 -10.10 2.46 -24.91
CA ALA A 285 -10.72 3.30 -23.89
C ALA A 285 -10.82 2.58 -22.53
N VAL A 286 -10.79 3.35 -21.46
CA VAL A 286 -10.91 2.87 -20.07
C VAL A 286 -12.07 1.89 -19.86
N ASP A 287 -13.15 2.00 -20.64
CA ASP A 287 -14.32 1.10 -20.59
C ASP A 287 -13.98 -0.36 -20.82
N LYS A 288 -13.02 -0.63 -21.69
CA LYS A 288 -12.64 -2.01 -22.03
C LYS A 288 -11.95 -2.73 -20.89
N ALA A 289 -11.23 -1.98 -20.06
CA ALA A 289 -10.48 -2.56 -18.93
C ALA A 289 -11.27 -2.50 -17.60
N TYR A 290 -12.12 -1.47 -17.42
CA TYR A 290 -12.66 -1.14 -16.10
C TYR A 290 -14.19 -1.24 -15.98
N GLY A 291 -14.91 -1.54 -17.07
CA GLY A 291 -16.34 -1.84 -17.04
C GLY A 291 -17.18 -0.81 -16.27
N GLU A 292 -17.82 -1.24 -15.19
CA GLU A 292 -18.71 -0.39 -14.38
C GLU A 292 -18.00 0.83 -13.76
N HIS A 293 -16.72 0.74 -13.48
CA HIS A 293 -15.92 1.82 -12.89
C HIS A 293 -15.37 2.81 -13.92
N ALA A 294 -15.53 2.52 -15.20
CA ALA A 294 -14.95 3.32 -16.28
C ALA A 294 -15.46 4.75 -16.31
N GLY A 295 -16.74 4.96 -16.02
CA GLY A 295 -17.36 6.30 -16.05
C GLY A 295 -16.75 7.26 -15.02
N GLU A 296 -16.54 6.77 -13.80
CA GLU A 296 -15.90 7.52 -12.72
C GLU A 296 -14.43 7.80 -13.05
N LEU A 297 -13.67 6.75 -13.43
CA LEU A 297 -12.27 6.88 -13.81
C LEU A 297 -12.08 7.88 -14.96
N ARG A 298 -12.90 7.79 -16.00
CA ARG A 298 -12.85 8.74 -17.13
C ARG A 298 -13.02 10.17 -16.66
N SER A 299 -14.01 10.44 -15.80
CA SER A 299 -14.27 11.79 -15.30
C SER A 299 -13.08 12.35 -14.52
N LEU A 300 -12.46 11.53 -13.67
CA LEU A 300 -11.30 11.90 -12.87
C LEU A 300 -10.05 12.11 -13.74
N ILE A 301 -9.80 11.23 -14.71
CA ILE A 301 -8.68 11.36 -15.65
C ILE A 301 -8.80 12.65 -16.45
N GLN A 302 -9.98 12.92 -17.02
CA GLN A 302 -10.23 14.13 -17.82
C GLN A 302 -10.15 15.40 -16.99
N ALA A 303 -10.51 15.34 -15.71
CA ALA A 303 -10.35 16.44 -14.76
C ALA A 303 -8.91 16.62 -14.28
N GLY A 304 -8.02 15.66 -14.53
CA GLY A 304 -6.65 15.65 -14.00
C GLY A 304 -6.62 15.61 -12.47
N SER A 305 -7.57 14.93 -11.85
CA SER A 305 -7.74 14.91 -10.40
C SER A 305 -7.13 13.66 -9.81
N ALA A 306 -6.37 13.83 -8.71
CA ALA A 306 -5.95 12.70 -7.88
C ALA A 306 -7.16 12.15 -7.12
N ALA A 307 -7.26 10.83 -7.02
CA ALA A 307 -8.35 10.20 -6.31
C ALA A 307 -7.91 8.87 -5.68
N GLU A 308 -8.53 8.55 -4.57
CA GLU A 308 -8.52 7.23 -3.96
C GLU A 308 -9.91 6.62 -4.15
N LEU A 309 -9.97 5.42 -4.71
CA LEU A 309 -11.20 4.73 -5.03
C LEU A 309 -11.17 3.36 -4.35
N ASP A 310 -12.13 3.14 -3.47
CA ASP A 310 -12.33 1.90 -2.74
C ASP A 310 -13.60 1.21 -3.24
N HIS A 311 -13.44 0.13 -3.97
CA HIS A 311 -14.56 -0.66 -4.51
C HIS A 311 -14.61 -2.07 -3.86
N GLY A 312 -14.22 -2.17 -2.58
CA GLY A 312 -14.40 -3.34 -1.71
C GLY A 312 -13.37 -4.45 -1.89
N GLU A 313 -13.01 -4.83 -3.10
CA GLU A 313 -11.99 -5.88 -3.34
C GLU A 313 -10.63 -5.31 -3.76
N MET A 314 -10.65 -4.13 -4.37
CA MET A 314 -9.48 -3.45 -4.93
C MET A 314 -9.42 -2.02 -4.44
N LEU A 315 -8.31 -1.67 -3.83
CA LEU A 315 -7.98 -0.28 -3.56
C LEU A 315 -7.25 0.29 -4.77
N ARG A 316 -7.71 1.45 -5.24
CA ARG A 316 -7.19 2.15 -6.42
C ARG A 316 -6.73 3.54 -6.03
N VAL A 317 -5.58 3.94 -6.56
CA VAL A 317 -5.07 5.31 -6.43
C VAL A 317 -4.78 5.84 -7.83
N LEU A 318 -5.48 6.91 -8.18
CA LEU A 318 -5.25 7.66 -9.41
C LEU A 318 -4.33 8.85 -9.11
N SER A 319 -3.18 8.89 -9.76
CA SER A 319 -2.17 9.93 -9.61
C SER A 319 -1.97 10.64 -10.95
N PRO A 320 -2.46 11.86 -11.14
CA PRO A 320 -2.23 12.64 -12.35
C PRO A 320 -0.80 13.16 -12.37
N PHE A 321 -0.25 13.30 -13.57
CA PHE A 321 1.04 13.94 -13.82
C PHE A 321 1.01 14.72 -15.13
N GLN A 322 1.83 15.74 -15.22
CA GLN A 322 1.97 16.56 -16.42
C GLN A 322 3.17 16.02 -17.22
N PRO A 323 2.97 15.38 -18.40
CA PRO A 323 4.05 14.72 -19.14
C PRO A 323 5.13 15.72 -19.60
N ILE A 324 4.71 16.90 -20.06
CA ILE A 324 5.57 18.03 -20.42
C ILE A 324 4.93 19.33 -19.96
N PRO A 325 5.68 20.45 -19.85
CA PRO A 325 5.11 21.75 -19.53
C PRO A 325 3.93 22.11 -20.44
N GLU A 326 2.87 22.65 -19.84
CA GLU A 326 1.64 23.12 -20.54
C GLU A 326 0.77 22.05 -21.21
N ALA A 327 1.21 20.78 -21.23
CA ALA A 327 0.38 19.68 -21.71
C ALA A 327 -0.77 19.35 -20.74
N LYS A 328 -1.84 18.73 -21.27
CA LYS A 328 -2.89 18.17 -20.42
C LYS A 328 -2.33 17.05 -19.54
N PRO A 329 -2.83 16.90 -18.31
CA PRO A 329 -2.35 15.88 -17.41
C PRO A 329 -2.70 14.47 -17.93
N TRP A 330 -1.74 13.57 -17.84
CA TRP A 330 -1.90 12.12 -17.92
C TRP A 330 -2.11 11.57 -16.52
N SER A 331 -2.45 10.31 -16.39
CA SER A 331 -2.70 9.70 -15.08
C SER A 331 -2.11 8.32 -14.97
N VAL A 332 -1.65 7.98 -13.77
CA VAL A 332 -1.27 6.62 -13.40
C VAL A 332 -2.29 6.10 -12.41
N LEU A 333 -2.86 4.94 -12.69
CA LEU A 333 -3.70 4.20 -11.75
C LEU A 333 -2.90 3.04 -11.17
N VAL A 334 -2.80 3.01 -9.86
CA VAL A 334 -2.22 1.89 -9.11
C VAL A 334 -3.34 1.17 -8.39
N GLU A 335 -3.45 -0.13 -8.60
CA GLU A 335 -4.49 -0.97 -8.01
C GLU A 335 -3.85 -2.11 -7.24
N VAL A 336 -4.38 -2.39 -6.04
CA VAL A 336 -3.91 -3.50 -5.21
C VAL A 336 -5.12 -4.16 -4.56
N PRO A 337 -5.21 -5.51 -4.55
CA PRO A 337 -6.22 -6.20 -3.80
C PRO A 337 -6.13 -5.83 -2.31
N GLU A 338 -7.26 -5.50 -1.69
CA GLU A 338 -7.33 -5.13 -0.27
C GLU A 338 -6.67 -6.19 0.61
N GLN A 339 -6.88 -7.46 0.31
CA GLN A 339 -6.28 -8.58 1.04
C GLN A 339 -4.75 -8.57 1.00
N VAL A 340 -4.14 -8.16 -0.11
CA VAL A 340 -2.67 -8.03 -0.24
C VAL A 340 -2.18 -6.85 0.57
N LEU A 341 -2.91 -5.75 0.51
CA LEU A 341 -2.60 -4.52 1.22
C LEU A 341 -2.64 -4.73 2.75
N LEU A 342 -3.67 -5.45 3.22
CA LEU A 342 -3.93 -5.71 4.63
C LEU A 342 -3.33 -7.03 5.13
N ALA A 343 -2.58 -7.76 4.31
CA ALA A 343 -2.04 -9.09 4.66
C ALA A 343 -1.30 -9.08 6.01
N ARG A 344 -0.49 -8.05 6.28
CA ARG A 344 0.21 -7.90 7.58
C ARG A 344 -0.74 -7.64 8.75
N ALA A 345 -1.85 -6.92 8.50
CA ALA A 345 -2.85 -6.67 9.54
C ALA A 345 -3.63 -7.96 9.86
N ILE A 346 -3.96 -8.74 8.82
CA ILE A 346 -4.62 -10.04 8.95
C ILE A 346 -3.70 -11.01 9.71
N GLU A 347 -2.42 -11.10 9.35
CA GLU A 347 -1.44 -11.95 10.02
C GLU A 347 -1.27 -11.56 11.50
N LEU A 348 -1.16 -10.27 11.80
CA LEU A 348 -1.11 -9.77 13.18
C LEU A 348 -2.37 -10.14 13.95
N GLY A 349 -3.55 -9.99 13.34
CA GLY A 349 -4.82 -10.42 13.92
C GLY A 349 -4.82 -11.91 14.27
N GLN A 350 -4.38 -12.76 13.36
CA GLN A 350 -4.28 -14.22 13.59
C GLN A 350 -3.28 -14.56 14.71
N GLN A 351 -2.13 -13.90 14.77
CA GLN A 351 -1.14 -14.10 15.84
C GLN A 351 -1.71 -13.68 17.21
N LEU A 352 -2.47 -12.58 17.27
CA LEU A 352 -3.14 -12.14 18.49
C LEU A 352 -4.22 -13.14 18.94
N ASP A 353 -5.01 -13.66 18.00
CA ASP A 353 -6.03 -14.67 18.28
C ASP A 353 -5.42 -16.01 18.77
N GLN A 354 -4.30 -16.45 18.18
CA GLN A 354 -3.57 -17.64 18.63
C GLN A 354 -2.98 -17.47 20.05
N ARG A 355 -2.33 -16.34 20.33
CA ARG A 355 -1.82 -16.05 21.68
C ARG A 355 -2.95 -16.02 22.70
N ARG A 356 -4.08 -15.42 22.37
CA ARG A 356 -5.25 -15.35 23.22
C ARG A 356 -5.82 -16.73 23.54
N ALA A 357 -5.88 -17.65 22.57
CA ALA A 357 -6.29 -19.01 22.82
C ALA A 357 -5.36 -19.74 23.81
N GLY A 358 -4.05 -19.52 23.69
CA GLY A 358 -3.04 -20.01 24.63
C GLY A 358 -3.21 -19.43 26.05
N ASP A 359 -3.36 -18.11 26.16
CA ASP A 359 -3.52 -17.40 27.43
C ASP A 359 -4.81 -17.81 28.14
N SER A 360 -5.90 -18.03 27.40
CA SER A 360 -7.17 -18.48 27.94
C SER A 360 -7.10 -19.92 28.49
N LEU A 361 -6.39 -20.80 27.80
CA LEU A 361 -6.14 -22.17 28.26
C LEU A 361 -5.28 -22.19 29.52
N GLN A 362 -4.23 -21.37 29.58
CA GLN A 362 -3.37 -21.23 30.75
C GLN A 362 -4.17 -20.67 31.96
N ALA A 363 -5.00 -19.66 31.76
CA ALA A 363 -5.84 -19.11 32.81
C ALA A 363 -6.83 -20.15 33.37
N LEU A 364 -7.44 -20.98 32.51
CA LEU A 364 -8.31 -22.08 32.91
C LEU A 364 -7.53 -23.16 33.70
N LEU A 365 -6.35 -23.55 33.23
CA LEU A 365 -5.52 -24.54 33.91
C LEU A 365 -5.06 -24.04 35.29
N LEU A 366 -4.62 -22.77 35.38
CA LEU A 366 -4.24 -22.15 36.64
C LEU A 366 -5.45 -22.03 37.59
N GLY A 367 -6.61 -21.68 37.09
CA GLY A 367 -7.85 -21.62 37.87
C GLY A 367 -8.25 -22.99 38.37
N LEU A 368 -8.16 -24.04 37.58
CA LEU A 368 -8.44 -25.42 37.95
C LEU A 368 -7.45 -25.90 39.03
N LEU A 369 -6.17 -25.59 38.86
CA LEU A 369 -5.12 -25.98 39.80
C LEU A 369 -5.27 -25.26 41.15
N ALA A 370 -5.68 -23.99 41.15
CA ALA A 370 -6.02 -23.21 42.33
C ALA A 370 -7.23 -23.79 43.09
N VAL A 371 -8.27 -24.21 42.34
CA VAL A 371 -9.45 -24.88 42.95
C VAL A 371 -9.06 -26.22 43.57
N LEU A 372 -8.30 -27.06 42.87
CA LEU A 372 -7.85 -28.35 43.36
C LEU A 372 -6.96 -28.21 44.60
N ALA A 373 -6.01 -27.27 44.59
CA ALA A 373 -5.14 -26.95 45.73
C ALA A 373 -5.94 -26.43 46.91
N GLY A 374 -6.92 -25.55 46.66
CA GLY A 374 -7.83 -25.04 47.69
C GLY A 374 -8.72 -26.13 48.31
N LEU A 375 -9.28 -27.02 47.47
CA LEU A 375 -10.07 -28.14 47.97
C LEU A 375 -9.24 -29.14 48.80
N LEU A 376 -7.99 -29.41 48.37
CA LEU A 376 -7.06 -30.25 49.11
C LEU A 376 -6.72 -29.64 50.48
N LEU A 377 -6.39 -28.36 50.49
CA LEU A 377 -6.12 -27.61 51.72
C LEU A 377 -7.32 -27.61 52.67
N MET A 378 -8.51 -27.35 52.13
CA MET A 378 -9.77 -27.40 52.89
C MET A 378 -10.07 -28.79 53.45
N TRP A 379 -9.83 -29.81 52.65
CA TRP A 379 -10.02 -31.20 53.10
C TRP A 379 -9.03 -31.53 54.25
N LEU A 380 -7.77 -31.15 54.11
CA LEU A 380 -6.75 -31.36 55.15
C LEU A 380 -7.11 -30.62 56.45
N THR A 381 -7.53 -29.35 56.34
CA THR A 381 -7.93 -28.54 57.53
C THR A 381 -9.21 -29.06 58.13
N ALA A 382 -10.24 -29.38 57.34
CA ALA A 382 -11.49 -29.97 57.83
C ALA A 382 -11.24 -31.31 58.54
N ARG A 383 -10.33 -32.13 58.00
CA ARG A 383 -9.94 -33.39 58.61
C ARG A 383 -9.17 -33.16 59.95
N GLY A 384 -8.28 -32.15 59.99
CA GLY A 384 -7.52 -31.78 61.20
C GLY A 384 -8.41 -31.25 62.31
N VAL A 385 -9.48 -30.54 61.98
CA VAL A 385 -10.42 -29.97 62.95
C VAL A 385 -11.50 -30.98 63.35
N THR A 386 -12.06 -31.72 62.38
CA THR A 386 -13.22 -32.57 62.68
C THR A 386 -12.85 -33.86 63.45
N ARG A 387 -11.67 -34.44 63.20
CA ARG A 387 -11.20 -35.62 63.92
C ARG A 387 -11.05 -35.41 65.42
N PRO A 388 -10.37 -34.35 65.88
CA PRO A 388 -10.32 -34.03 67.32
C PRO A 388 -11.70 -33.76 67.91
N ILE A 389 -12.55 -33.02 67.20
CA ILE A 389 -13.91 -32.71 67.65
C ILE A 389 -14.78 -34.00 67.80
N LEU A 390 -14.66 -34.90 66.82
CA LEU A 390 -15.34 -36.17 66.91
C LEU A 390 -14.81 -37.08 68.02
N GLY A 391 -13.48 -37.00 68.29
CA GLY A 391 -12.87 -37.65 69.42
C GLY A 391 -13.39 -37.08 70.74
N VAL A 392 -13.47 -35.75 70.81
CA VAL A 392 -14.08 -35.07 71.97
C VAL A 392 -15.59 -35.34 72.07
N ALA A 393 -16.33 -35.33 70.96
CA ALA A 393 -17.73 -35.66 70.98
C ALA A 393 -18.01 -37.14 71.36
N ALA A 394 -17.10 -38.04 70.94
CA ALA A 394 -17.15 -39.43 71.41
C ALA A 394 -16.86 -39.54 72.89
N MET A 395 -15.89 -38.77 73.36
CA MET A 395 -15.55 -38.69 74.78
C MET A 395 -16.65 -38.00 75.65
N LEU A 396 -17.25 -36.92 75.07
CA LEU A 396 -18.41 -36.26 75.70
C LEU A 396 -19.63 -37.20 75.69
N LYS A 397 -19.81 -38.01 74.69
CA LYS A 397 -20.87 -39.03 74.65
C LYS A 397 -20.60 -40.12 75.66
N ASP A 398 -19.38 -40.48 75.88
CA ASP A 398 -18.94 -41.45 76.87
C ASP A 398 -19.17 -40.83 78.33
N ILE A 399 -18.85 -39.54 78.46
CA ILE A 399 -19.15 -38.80 79.70
C ILE A 399 -20.68 -38.62 79.88
N ALA A 400 -21.44 -38.39 78.83
CA ALA A 400 -22.90 -38.19 78.89
C ALA A 400 -23.68 -39.48 79.11
N SER A 401 -23.09 -40.63 78.81
CA SER A 401 -23.72 -41.95 78.99
C SER A 401 -23.27 -42.61 80.30
N GLY A 402 -22.34 -42.07 81.01
CA GLY A 402 -21.91 -42.44 82.33
C GLY A 402 -22.74 -41.70 83.41
N GLU A 403 -22.90 -42.22 84.65
CA GLU A 403 -23.77 -41.81 85.73
C GLU A 403 -23.77 -40.30 86.05
N GLY A 404 -24.29 -39.44 85.27
CA GLY A 404 -24.81 -38.09 85.60
C GLY A 404 -24.03 -37.13 86.53
N ASP A 405 -22.75 -37.29 86.64
CA ASP A 405 -21.95 -36.37 87.46
C ASP A 405 -21.52 -35.14 86.65
N LEU A 406 -22.40 -34.18 86.59
CA LEU A 406 -22.23 -32.86 85.95
C LEU A 406 -21.19 -31.95 86.59
N THR A 407 -20.49 -32.43 87.62
CA THR A 407 -19.43 -31.64 88.29
C THR A 407 -18.03 -31.87 87.79
N ARG A 408 -17.85 -32.83 86.91
CA ARG A 408 -16.58 -32.99 86.19
C ARG A 408 -16.45 -31.96 85.09
N ARG A 409 -15.86 -30.87 85.41
CA ARG A 409 -15.38 -29.86 84.46
C ARG A 409 -14.27 -30.47 83.64
N LEU A 410 -14.30 -30.27 82.32
CA LEU A 410 -13.18 -30.50 81.41
C LEU A 410 -11.97 -29.61 81.75
N HIS A 411 -11.54 -29.73 82.95
CA HIS A 411 -10.24 -29.18 83.36
C HIS A 411 -9.21 -30.24 83.13
N TYR A 412 -8.76 -30.25 81.89
CA TYR A 412 -7.63 -31.08 81.48
C TYR A 412 -6.35 -30.29 81.73
N ALA A 413 -5.70 -30.53 82.84
CA ALA A 413 -4.53 -29.82 83.28
C ALA A 413 -3.21 -30.36 82.69
N LYS A 414 -3.31 -31.25 81.66
CA LYS A 414 -2.12 -31.77 80.94
C LYS A 414 -2.22 -31.42 79.53
N GLN A 415 -1.06 -31.22 78.91
CA GLN A 415 -0.86 -31.00 77.48
C GLN A 415 -1.18 -32.25 76.63
N ASP A 416 -2.37 -32.84 76.87
CA ASP A 416 -2.93 -33.88 76.03
C ASP A 416 -4.05 -33.29 75.20
N GLU A 417 -4.55 -34.10 74.25
CA GLU A 417 -5.46 -33.73 73.15
C GLU A 417 -6.66 -32.88 73.48
N LEU A 418 -7.07 -32.81 74.78
CA LEU A 418 -8.18 -32.00 75.25
C LEU A 418 -7.76 -30.66 75.82
N GLY A 419 -6.64 -30.59 76.52
CA GLY A 419 -6.00 -29.32 76.87
C GLY A 419 -5.56 -28.55 75.65
N GLU A 420 -5.10 -29.26 74.61
CA GLU A 420 -4.84 -28.73 73.31
C GLU A 420 -6.10 -28.25 72.62
N LEU A 421 -7.26 -28.86 72.80
CA LEU A 421 -8.50 -28.46 72.12
C LEU A 421 -8.87 -27.01 72.50
N ALA A 422 -8.75 -26.61 73.71
CA ALA A 422 -8.95 -25.20 74.10
C ALA A 422 -7.81 -24.32 73.54
N GLY A 423 -6.56 -24.83 73.53
CA GLY A 423 -5.42 -24.21 72.90
C GLY A 423 -5.55 -24.24 71.36
N TRP A 424 -6.08 -25.33 70.79
CA TRP A 424 -6.34 -25.48 69.36
C TRP A 424 -7.51 -24.64 68.89
N PHE A 425 -8.51 -24.42 69.74
CA PHE A 425 -9.58 -23.45 69.42
C PHE A 425 -9.00 -22.03 69.31
N ASN A 426 -8.13 -21.65 70.21
CA ASN A 426 -7.44 -20.38 70.12
C ASN A 426 -6.42 -20.40 68.94
N ARG A 427 -5.63 -21.49 68.74
CA ARG A 427 -4.78 -21.67 67.55
C ARG A 427 -5.56 -21.85 66.26
N PHE A 428 -6.78 -22.34 66.29
CA PHE A 428 -7.67 -22.39 65.16
C PHE A 428 -7.95 -20.99 64.58
N LEU A 429 -8.19 -20.03 65.49
CA LEU A 429 -8.33 -18.63 65.13
C LEU A 429 -7.03 -18.05 64.58
N ASP A 430 -5.88 -18.44 65.17
CA ASP A 430 -4.56 -18.04 64.69
C ASP A 430 -4.20 -18.67 63.35
N LYS A 431 -4.74 -19.83 63.00
CA LYS A 431 -4.55 -20.46 61.68
C LYS A 431 -5.52 -19.97 60.62
N LEU A 432 -6.66 -19.44 61.05
CA LEU A 432 -7.58 -18.82 60.10
C LEU A 432 -6.98 -17.53 59.48
N GLN A 433 -6.18 -16.82 60.24
CA GLN A 433 -5.50 -15.60 59.78
C GLN A 433 -4.57 -15.84 58.57
N PRO A 434 -3.65 -16.83 58.58
CA PRO A 434 -2.81 -17.09 57.41
C PRO A 434 -3.59 -17.64 56.19
N ILE A 435 -4.65 -18.42 56.39
CA ILE A 435 -5.49 -18.87 55.28
C ILE A 435 -6.19 -17.69 54.58
N ILE A 436 -6.63 -16.72 55.37
CA ILE A 436 -7.20 -15.49 54.78
C ILE A 436 -6.10 -14.64 54.16
N ALA A 437 -4.88 -14.64 54.75
CA ALA A 437 -3.71 -13.99 54.15
C ALA A 437 -3.28 -14.69 52.81
N ASP A 438 -3.34 -16.00 52.77
CA ASP A 438 -3.02 -16.77 51.54
C ASP A 438 -4.08 -16.57 50.44
N VAL A 439 -5.36 -16.48 50.86
CA VAL A 439 -6.43 -16.11 49.91
C VAL A 439 -6.24 -14.67 49.40
N LYS A 440 -5.82 -13.76 50.32
CA LYS A 440 -5.48 -12.38 49.93
C LYS A 440 -4.24 -12.33 49.04
N SER A 441 -3.24 -13.19 49.31
CA SER A 441 -2.05 -13.33 48.42
C SER A 441 -2.45 -13.85 47.06
N SER A 442 -3.29 -14.89 47.01
CA SER A 442 -3.77 -15.44 45.71
C SER A 442 -4.63 -14.42 44.94
N VAL A 443 -5.37 -13.56 45.64
CA VAL A 443 -6.09 -12.42 45.00
C VAL A 443 -5.11 -11.36 44.49
N LEU A 444 -4.01 -11.13 45.22
CA LEU A 444 -2.97 -10.18 44.80
C LEU A 444 -2.17 -10.70 43.58
N ASP A 445 -1.90 -12.00 43.52
CA ASP A 445 -1.24 -12.63 42.38
C ASP A 445 -2.11 -12.59 41.10
N ALA A 446 -3.43 -12.80 41.29
CA ALA A 446 -4.39 -12.64 40.17
C ALA A 446 -4.43 -11.17 39.67
N ARG A 447 -4.32 -10.21 40.60
CA ARG A 447 -4.25 -8.78 40.26
C ARG A 447 -2.93 -8.44 39.55
N GLY A 448 -1.81 -9.01 40.02
CA GLY A 448 -0.50 -8.85 39.33
C GLY A 448 -0.53 -9.33 37.87
N THR A 449 -1.22 -10.43 37.57
CA THR A 449 -1.37 -10.95 36.20
C THR A 449 -2.22 -10.00 35.34
N ALA A 450 -3.26 -9.39 35.92
CA ALA A 450 -4.07 -8.38 35.24
C ALA A 450 -3.27 -7.10 34.93
N ASP A 451 -2.46 -6.65 35.91
CA ASP A 451 -1.59 -5.48 35.75
C ASP A 451 -0.51 -5.72 34.68
N GLN A 452 0.03 -6.94 34.62
CA GLN A 452 1.01 -7.30 33.59
C GLN A 452 0.39 -7.29 32.17
N SER A 453 -0.86 -7.74 32.04
CA SER A 453 -1.61 -7.67 30.77
C SER A 453 -1.88 -6.23 30.34
N ALA A 454 -2.18 -5.34 31.30
CA ALA A 454 -2.37 -3.91 31.05
C ALA A 454 -1.06 -3.23 30.60
N ALA A 455 0.06 -3.61 31.20
CA ALA A 455 1.39 -3.11 30.83
C ALA A 455 1.77 -3.49 29.38
N ILE A 456 1.50 -4.75 28.97
CA ILE A 456 1.74 -5.22 27.60
C ILE A 456 0.89 -4.42 26.59
N ALA A 457 -0.38 -4.17 26.91
CA ALA A 457 -1.26 -3.35 26.08
C ALA A 457 -0.74 -1.91 25.93
N SER A 458 -0.23 -1.31 27.01
CA SER A 458 0.37 0.02 27.00
C SER A 458 1.65 0.07 26.16
N GLN A 459 2.51 -0.94 26.26
CA GLN A 459 3.75 -1.03 25.48
C GLN A 459 3.46 -1.22 23.98
N THR A 460 2.44 -2.01 23.65
CA THR A 460 2.00 -2.19 22.25
C THR A 460 1.49 -0.86 21.68
N SER A 461 0.70 -0.10 22.47
CA SER A 461 0.20 1.22 22.07
C SER A 461 1.34 2.24 21.84
N ALA A 462 2.36 2.22 22.70
CA ALA A 462 3.53 3.09 22.54
C ALA A 462 4.35 2.75 21.29
N GLY A 463 4.53 1.44 21.01
CA GLY A 463 5.21 0.97 19.79
C GLY A 463 4.49 1.42 18.52
N MET A 464 3.17 1.39 18.54
CA MET A 464 2.35 1.85 17.40
C MET A 464 2.44 3.37 17.19
N GLN A 465 2.51 4.15 18.26
CA GLN A 465 2.73 5.61 18.15
C GLN A 465 4.12 5.95 17.58
N GLN A 466 5.10 5.11 17.84
CA GLN A 466 6.43 5.27 17.26
C GLN A 466 6.43 4.96 15.76
N GLN A 467 5.79 3.87 15.34
CA GLN A 467 5.61 3.56 13.92
C GLN A 467 4.86 4.67 13.17
N TYR A 468 3.83 5.26 13.80
CA TYR A 468 3.11 6.37 13.20
C TYR A 468 4.03 7.58 12.92
N ARG A 469 4.93 7.89 13.86
CA ARG A 469 5.91 8.98 13.68
C ARG A 469 6.94 8.68 12.59
N GLU A 470 7.37 7.42 12.47
CA GLU A 470 8.30 7.02 11.40
C GLU A 470 7.65 7.12 10.02
N VAL A 471 6.35 6.74 9.91
CA VAL A 471 5.57 6.91 8.68
C VAL A 471 5.38 8.39 8.33
N ASP A 472 5.12 9.24 9.31
CA ASP A 472 4.99 10.69 9.12
C ASP A 472 6.32 11.33 8.67
N GLN A 473 7.44 10.87 9.24
CA GLN A 473 8.77 11.28 8.78
C GLN A 473 9.05 10.86 7.33
N VAL A 474 8.63 9.65 6.95
CA VAL A 474 8.74 9.17 5.57
C VAL A 474 7.87 10.03 4.64
N ALA A 475 6.64 10.33 5.04
CA ALA A 475 5.74 11.21 4.28
C ALA A 475 6.33 12.63 4.12
N THR A 476 6.92 13.16 5.19
CA THR A 476 7.60 14.46 5.17
C THR A 476 8.83 14.45 4.25
N ALA A 477 9.64 13.39 4.32
CA ALA A 477 10.78 13.23 3.43
C ALA A 477 10.37 13.12 1.95
N PHE A 478 9.23 12.49 1.66
CA PHE A 478 8.66 12.47 0.30
C PHE A 478 8.18 13.84 -0.16
N GLN A 479 7.58 14.64 0.75
CA GLN A 479 7.21 16.03 0.44
C GLN A 479 8.45 16.90 0.15
N GLU A 480 9.49 16.79 0.97
CA GLU A 480 10.75 17.49 0.76
C GLU A 480 11.44 17.05 -0.54
N MET A 481 11.42 15.75 -0.85
CA MET A 481 11.96 15.22 -2.09
C MET A 481 11.15 15.71 -3.31
N SER A 482 9.82 15.78 -3.18
CA SER A 482 8.95 16.35 -4.22
C SER A 482 9.19 17.83 -4.43
N ALA A 483 9.38 18.59 -3.33
CA ALA A 483 9.74 20.00 -3.40
C ALA A 483 11.12 20.21 -4.03
N THR A 484 12.10 19.37 -3.64
CA THR A 484 13.45 19.41 -4.20
C THR A 484 13.46 19.06 -5.69
N ALA A 485 12.65 18.07 -6.08
CA ALA A 485 12.47 17.70 -7.49
C ALA A 485 11.84 18.84 -8.30
N GLN A 486 10.91 19.58 -7.67
CA GLN A 486 10.28 20.75 -8.26
C GLN A 486 11.25 21.93 -8.40
N ASP A 487 12.10 22.13 -7.38
CA ASP A 487 13.17 23.15 -7.42
C ASP A 487 14.25 22.79 -8.44
N VAL A 488 14.62 21.52 -8.56
CA VAL A 488 15.54 21.04 -9.60
C VAL A 488 14.93 21.22 -11.00
N ALA A 489 13.64 20.93 -11.16
CA ALA A 489 12.95 21.16 -12.42
C ALA A 489 12.84 22.66 -12.76
N HIS A 490 12.65 23.50 -11.74
CA HIS A 490 12.61 24.96 -11.90
C HIS A 490 13.98 25.55 -12.22
N ASN A 491 15.06 24.96 -11.70
CA ASN A 491 16.45 25.41 -11.97
C ASN A 491 17.03 24.83 -13.27
N ALA A 492 16.32 23.86 -13.89
CA ALA A 492 16.72 23.24 -15.16
C ALA A 492 15.98 23.80 -16.38
N ALA A 493 15.02 24.71 -16.16
CA ALA A 493 14.29 25.49 -17.17
C ALA A 493 14.85 26.92 -17.24
#